data_23aeca13a21236f39b03634d1a09cab9
#
_entry.id   23aeca13a21236f39b03634d1a09cab9
#
_cell.length_a   1.000
_cell.length_b   1.000
_cell.length_c   1.000
_cell.angle_alpha   90.00
_cell.angle_beta   90.00
_cell.angle_gamma   90.00
#
_symmetry.space_group_name_H-M   'P 1'
#
loop_
_entity.id
_entity.type
_entity.pdbx_description
1 polymer ?
#
loop_
_entity_poly.entity_id
_entity_poly.type
_entity_poly.pdbx_seq_one_letter_code
_entity_poly.pdbx_strand_id
1 'polypeptide(L)'
;PARGGRVCCGLTYISTGQLDRARAVLRRTLDVLDVLDAATSPAPGRPPDQDPAPAPASLPVVVLEPSCAATLRTDLPELLPDDPRAHRLAASVLTFAEALERHAPHWTPPVIDRPVTGQTHCHQHAVLGDAPDRRLRAAAGLTGALGGGCCGLAGNFGFEKGHYEVSVACAEDQLLPAVRNATADTLILADGYSCRTQLEQLAGRRGLHLAEVLAEGVDEARG
;
A
#
# COMPACT_ATOMS: atom_id res chain seq x y z
N PRO A 1 17.16 9.06 -17.10
CA PRO A 1 16.76 8.42 -15.85
C PRO A 1 17.03 9.40 -14.73
N ALA A 2 15.95 9.94 -14.14
CA ALA A 2 16.04 10.79 -12.96
C ALA A 2 16.86 10.05 -11.91
N ARG A 3 17.79 10.75 -11.28
CA ARG A 3 18.53 10.22 -10.12
C ARG A 3 17.54 10.11 -8.96
N GLY A 4 16.69 9.07 -8.99
CA GLY A 4 15.72 8.80 -7.96
C GLY A 4 16.44 8.51 -6.65
N GLY A 5 16.40 9.45 -5.73
CA GLY A 5 16.78 9.18 -4.35
C GLY A 5 15.88 8.07 -3.77
N ARG A 6 16.36 7.36 -2.75
CA ARG A 6 15.52 6.37 -2.05
C ARG A 6 14.40 7.10 -1.32
N VAL A 7 13.15 6.73 -1.61
CA VAL A 7 11.97 7.16 -0.87
C VAL A 7 11.64 6.15 0.23
N CYS A 8 11.14 6.65 1.36
CA CYS A 8 10.73 5.82 2.49
C CYS A 8 9.65 6.56 3.28
N CYS A 9 8.62 5.85 3.72
CA CYS A 9 7.56 6.42 4.55
C CYS A 9 7.98 6.70 6.00
N GLY A 10 9.12 6.17 6.44
CA GLY A 10 9.63 6.41 7.79
C GLY A 10 8.98 5.58 8.90
N LEU A 11 8.03 4.71 8.59
CA LEU A 11 7.23 3.96 9.58
C LEU A 11 8.07 3.24 10.62
N THR A 12 9.17 2.59 10.25
CA THR A 12 10.03 1.88 11.21
C THR A 12 10.68 2.81 12.23
N TYR A 13 10.95 4.06 11.87
CA TYR A 13 11.43 5.05 12.83
C TYR A 13 10.30 5.57 13.71
N ILE A 14 9.10 5.74 13.16
CA ILE A 14 7.91 6.16 13.92
C ILE A 14 7.57 5.10 14.96
N SER A 15 7.46 3.83 14.57
CA SER A 15 7.11 2.72 15.45
C SER A 15 8.11 2.46 16.58
N THR A 16 9.37 2.88 16.40
CA THR A 16 10.42 2.78 17.41
C THR A 16 10.68 4.09 18.16
N GLY A 17 9.83 5.12 17.99
CA GLY A 17 9.93 6.41 18.68
C GLY A 17 11.06 7.32 18.19
N GLN A 18 11.72 7.01 17.06
CA GLN A 18 12.83 7.79 16.51
C GLN A 18 12.32 8.93 15.61
N LEU A 19 11.49 9.83 16.17
CA LEU A 19 10.70 10.80 15.39
C LEU A 19 11.57 11.79 14.60
N ASP A 20 12.74 12.18 15.09
CA ASP A 20 13.62 13.08 14.36
C ASP A 20 14.21 12.41 13.10
N ARG A 21 14.52 11.11 13.18
CA ARG A 21 14.92 10.32 12.02
C ARG A 21 13.76 10.14 11.03
N ALA A 22 12.57 9.90 11.55
CA ALA A 22 11.36 9.83 10.72
C ALA A 22 11.15 11.13 9.95
N ARG A 23 11.21 12.30 10.62
CA ARG A 23 11.13 13.63 9.99
C ARG A 23 12.19 13.83 8.91
N ALA A 24 13.43 13.44 9.18
CA ALA A 24 14.52 13.58 8.20
C ALA A 24 14.30 12.72 6.95
N VAL A 25 13.83 11.49 7.13
CA VAL A 25 13.50 10.58 6.02
C VAL A 25 12.30 11.09 5.21
N LEU A 26 11.25 11.56 5.89
CA LEU A 26 10.06 12.11 5.24
C LEU A 26 10.38 13.39 4.43
N ARG A 27 11.20 14.31 4.95
CA ARG A 27 11.67 15.48 4.18
C ARG A 27 12.40 15.06 2.91
N ARG A 28 13.29 14.06 3.01
CA ARG A 28 13.99 13.53 1.82
C ARG A 28 13.01 12.93 0.80
N THR A 29 11.99 12.23 1.26
CA THR A 29 10.94 11.68 0.39
C THR A 29 10.19 12.80 -0.31
N LEU A 30 9.82 13.87 0.40
CA LEU A 30 9.20 15.05 -0.19
C LEU A 30 10.12 15.71 -1.24
N ASP A 31 11.41 15.87 -0.96
CA ASP A 31 12.37 16.45 -1.90
C ASP A 31 12.46 15.65 -3.21
N VAL A 32 12.46 14.31 -3.12
CA VAL A 32 12.50 13.43 -4.30
C VAL A 32 11.23 13.53 -5.12
N LEU A 33 10.06 13.50 -4.47
CA LEU A 33 8.76 13.52 -5.14
C LEU A 33 8.45 14.90 -5.74
N ASP A 34 8.85 15.99 -5.09
CA ASP A 34 8.70 17.36 -5.61
C ASP A 34 9.48 17.56 -6.92
N VAL A 35 10.69 17.00 -7.00
CA VAL A 35 11.48 17.02 -8.26
C VAL A 35 10.79 16.26 -9.38
N LEU A 36 10.12 15.14 -9.07
CA LEU A 36 9.37 14.37 -10.06
C LEU A 36 8.12 15.13 -10.52
N ASP A 37 7.41 15.76 -9.62
CA ASP A 37 6.21 16.57 -9.90
C ASP A 37 6.57 17.79 -10.78
N ALA A 38 7.65 18.49 -10.44
CA ALA A 38 8.16 19.61 -11.23
C ALA A 38 8.63 19.21 -12.64
N ALA A 39 9.20 18.02 -12.80
CA ALA A 39 9.67 17.51 -14.09
C ALA A 39 8.54 17.12 -15.05
N THR A 40 7.34 16.86 -14.51
CA THR A 40 6.16 16.48 -15.28
C THR A 40 5.19 17.66 -15.51
N SER A 41 5.39 18.78 -14.82
CA SER A 41 4.62 20.01 -15.04
C SER A 41 4.97 20.64 -16.39
N PRO A 42 3.98 21.19 -17.15
CA PRO A 42 4.25 21.85 -18.40
C PRO A 42 5.18 23.03 -18.21
N ALA A 43 6.15 23.19 -19.13
CA ALA A 43 7.19 24.21 -19.09
C ALA A 43 6.61 25.63 -18.90
N PRO A 44 7.31 26.52 -18.14
CA PRO A 44 6.94 27.91 -18.00
C PRO A 44 7.10 28.63 -19.36
N GLY A 45 6.01 29.10 -19.93
CA GLY A 45 6.02 29.78 -21.25
C GLY A 45 4.65 30.16 -21.77
N ARG A 46 3.61 30.11 -20.96
CA ARG A 46 2.26 30.52 -21.35
C ARG A 46 2.13 32.06 -21.26
N PRO A 47 1.52 32.71 -22.27
CA PRO A 47 1.26 34.15 -22.21
C PRO A 47 0.32 34.52 -21.06
N PRO A 48 0.46 35.75 -20.47
CA PRO A 48 -0.26 36.17 -19.26
C PRO A 48 -1.76 36.44 -19.44
N ASP A 49 -2.32 36.34 -20.65
CA ASP A 49 -3.70 36.69 -20.97
C ASP A 49 -4.68 35.51 -20.98
N GLN A 50 -4.28 34.34 -20.48
CA GLN A 50 -5.19 33.21 -20.33
C GLN A 50 -5.49 32.99 -18.85
N ASP A 51 -6.79 32.83 -18.52
CA ASP A 51 -7.25 32.51 -17.18
C ASP A 51 -6.31 31.52 -16.48
N PRO A 52 -5.99 31.74 -15.18
CA PRO A 52 -5.14 30.82 -14.45
C PRO A 52 -5.71 29.41 -14.57
N ALA A 53 -5.04 28.56 -15.34
CA ALA A 53 -5.37 27.14 -15.32
C ALA A 53 -5.34 26.70 -13.86
N PRO A 54 -6.30 25.87 -13.42
CA PRO A 54 -6.23 25.31 -12.07
C PRO A 54 -4.82 24.76 -11.87
N ALA A 55 -4.23 25.06 -10.71
CA ALA A 55 -2.89 24.57 -10.38
C ALA A 55 -2.82 23.09 -10.76
N PRO A 56 -1.77 22.64 -11.46
CA PRO A 56 -1.70 21.27 -11.92
C PRO A 56 -1.96 20.36 -10.73
N ALA A 57 -2.99 19.52 -10.84
CA ALA A 57 -3.28 18.54 -9.82
C ALA A 57 -2.00 17.73 -9.63
N SER A 58 -1.49 17.65 -8.40
CA SER A 58 -0.32 16.84 -8.10
C SER A 58 -0.55 15.42 -8.63
N LEU A 59 0.49 14.83 -9.22
CA LEU A 59 0.39 13.47 -9.74
C LEU A 59 -0.08 12.52 -8.63
N PRO A 60 -0.97 11.58 -8.93
CA PRO A 60 -1.36 10.56 -7.96
C PRO A 60 -0.15 9.70 -7.60
N VAL A 61 0.04 9.48 -6.32
CA VAL A 61 1.09 8.60 -5.79
C VAL A 61 0.45 7.29 -5.37
N VAL A 62 0.58 6.27 -6.19
CA VAL A 62 0.06 4.93 -5.88
C VAL A 62 1.03 4.21 -4.97
N VAL A 63 0.57 3.84 -3.78
CA VAL A 63 1.37 3.17 -2.76
C VAL A 63 0.86 1.75 -2.57
N LEU A 64 1.66 0.76 -2.98
CA LEU A 64 1.29 -0.66 -2.92
C LEU A 64 1.36 -1.24 -1.51
N GLU A 65 2.20 -0.69 -0.64
CA GLU A 65 2.33 -1.15 0.75
C GLU A 65 1.35 -0.39 1.65
N PRO A 66 0.30 -1.05 2.21
CA PRO A 66 -0.73 -0.36 2.99
C PRO A 66 -0.21 0.39 4.21
N SER A 67 0.82 -0.13 4.85
CA SER A 67 1.43 0.56 6.00
C SER A 67 2.13 1.85 5.59
N CYS A 68 2.79 1.87 4.44
CA CYS A 68 3.37 3.09 3.89
C CYS A 68 2.29 4.08 3.44
N ALA A 69 1.20 3.61 2.83
CA ALA A 69 0.09 4.46 2.43
C ALA A 69 -0.56 5.14 3.65
N ALA A 70 -0.82 4.40 4.71
CA ALA A 70 -1.34 4.93 5.96
C ALA A 70 -0.40 5.99 6.55
N THR A 71 0.89 5.67 6.69
CA THR A 71 1.90 6.59 7.22
C THR A 71 1.97 7.90 6.42
N LEU A 72 1.96 7.82 5.09
CA LEU A 72 2.01 9.02 4.26
C LEU A 72 0.71 9.83 4.31
N ARG A 73 -0.44 9.22 4.56
CA ARG A 73 -1.73 9.93 4.71
C ARG A 73 -1.92 10.55 6.09
N THR A 74 -1.43 9.92 7.15
CA THR A 74 -1.72 10.32 8.54
C THR A 74 -0.49 10.86 9.26
N ASP A 75 0.57 10.07 9.39
CA ASP A 75 1.74 10.46 10.19
C ASP A 75 2.58 11.57 9.54
N LEU A 76 2.68 11.59 8.21
CA LEU A 76 3.47 12.59 7.49
C LEU A 76 3.00 14.03 7.78
N PRO A 77 1.71 14.40 7.60
CA PRO A 77 1.26 15.74 7.90
C PRO A 77 1.33 16.08 9.40
N GLU A 78 1.21 15.11 10.29
CA GLU A 78 1.37 15.33 11.73
C GLU A 78 2.83 15.58 12.12
N LEU A 79 3.77 14.88 11.50
CA LEU A 79 5.20 15.03 11.77
C LEU A 79 5.80 16.27 11.12
N LEU A 80 5.22 16.77 10.05
CA LEU A 80 5.66 17.94 9.28
C LEU A 80 4.49 18.90 9.03
N PRO A 81 3.83 19.42 10.09
CA PRO A 81 2.59 20.20 9.95
C PRO A 81 2.78 21.51 9.18
N ASP A 82 3.97 22.11 9.26
CA ASP A 82 4.28 23.38 8.63
C ASP A 82 4.80 23.23 7.18
N ASP A 83 4.99 22.01 6.68
CA ASP A 83 5.44 21.77 5.30
C ASP A 83 4.23 21.53 4.38
N PRO A 84 3.86 22.48 3.50
CA PRO A 84 2.72 22.33 2.61
C PRO A 84 2.84 21.13 1.64
N ARG A 85 4.06 20.67 1.38
CA ARG A 85 4.31 19.48 0.54
C ARG A 85 3.82 18.22 1.23
N ALA A 86 3.92 18.15 2.58
CA ALA A 86 3.43 17.02 3.35
C ALA A 86 1.91 16.83 3.17
N HIS A 87 1.15 17.92 3.25
CA HIS A 87 -0.30 17.90 3.04
C HIS A 87 -0.68 17.56 1.60
N ARG A 88 0.05 18.11 0.61
CA ARG A 88 -0.19 17.77 -0.80
C ARG A 88 0.07 16.29 -1.08
N LEU A 89 1.21 15.77 -0.60
CA LEU A 89 1.53 14.35 -0.76
C LEU A 89 0.48 13.47 -0.08
N ALA A 90 0.10 13.76 1.16
CA ALA A 90 -0.92 13.00 1.88
C ALA A 90 -2.25 12.92 1.10
N ALA A 91 -2.67 14.03 0.48
CA ALA A 91 -3.87 14.11 -0.34
C ALA A 91 -3.75 13.37 -1.69
N SER A 92 -2.54 13.19 -2.22
CA SER A 92 -2.28 12.52 -3.51
C SER A 92 -2.05 11.01 -3.40
N VAL A 93 -1.81 10.51 -2.18
CA VAL A 93 -1.58 9.08 -1.95
C VAL A 93 -2.86 8.28 -2.18
N LEU A 94 -2.75 7.23 -2.98
CA LEU A 94 -3.83 6.28 -3.28
C LEU A 94 -3.35 4.86 -3.05
N THR A 95 -4.23 3.97 -2.59
CA THR A 95 -4.01 2.54 -2.70
C THR A 95 -4.15 2.10 -4.16
N PHE A 96 -3.74 0.88 -4.46
CA PHE A 96 -3.84 0.34 -5.82
C PHE A 96 -5.29 0.34 -6.34
N ALA A 97 -6.21 -0.16 -5.54
CA ALA A 97 -7.62 -0.23 -5.92
C ALA A 97 -8.26 1.16 -6.06
N GLU A 98 -7.96 2.09 -5.14
CA GLU A 98 -8.41 3.49 -5.25
C GLU A 98 -7.89 4.17 -6.53
N ALA A 99 -6.64 3.88 -6.89
CA ALA A 99 -6.05 4.44 -8.11
C ALA A 99 -6.78 3.95 -9.37
N LEU A 100 -7.10 2.67 -9.44
CA LEU A 100 -7.89 2.11 -10.56
C LEU A 100 -9.28 2.70 -10.62
N GLU A 101 -10.01 2.76 -9.51
CA GLU A 101 -11.36 3.34 -9.48
C GLU A 101 -11.36 4.82 -9.92
N ARG A 102 -10.37 5.60 -9.50
CA ARG A 102 -10.30 7.03 -9.77
C ARG A 102 -9.78 7.37 -11.16
N HIS A 103 -8.75 6.66 -11.62
CA HIS A 103 -8.01 7.03 -12.83
C HIS A 103 -8.25 6.10 -14.02
N ALA A 104 -8.86 4.93 -13.79
CA ALA A 104 -9.21 3.96 -14.82
C ALA A 104 -10.64 3.42 -14.63
N PRO A 105 -11.68 4.28 -14.49
CA PRO A 105 -13.03 3.84 -14.12
C PRO A 105 -13.70 2.93 -15.16
N HIS A 106 -13.19 2.91 -16.38
CA HIS A 106 -13.69 2.05 -17.48
C HIS A 106 -12.85 0.77 -17.66
N TRP A 107 -11.77 0.61 -16.90
CA TRP A 107 -10.98 -0.60 -16.95
C TRP A 107 -11.73 -1.74 -16.25
N THR A 108 -11.81 -2.87 -16.93
CA THR A 108 -12.42 -4.08 -16.38
C THR A 108 -11.32 -5.05 -15.98
N PRO A 109 -11.30 -5.54 -14.75
CA PRO A 109 -10.31 -6.53 -14.33
C PRO A 109 -10.51 -7.85 -15.09
N PRO A 110 -9.44 -8.64 -15.27
CA PRO A 110 -9.57 -10.00 -15.79
C PRO A 110 -10.42 -10.84 -14.85
N VAL A 111 -11.20 -11.75 -15.41
CA VAL A 111 -11.97 -12.73 -14.64
C VAL A 111 -11.02 -13.88 -14.28
N ILE A 112 -10.75 -14.05 -13.00
CA ILE A 112 -9.82 -15.06 -12.48
C ILE A 112 -10.60 -16.27 -11.92
N ASP A 113 -11.76 -16.00 -11.33
CA ASP A 113 -12.71 -17.01 -10.79
C ASP A 113 -12.05 -18.05 -9.88
N ARG A 114 -11.35 -17.56 -8.85
CA ARG A 114 -10.66 -18.41 -7.88
C ARG A 114 -11.02 -18.06 -6.43
N PRO A 115 -11.03 -19.04 -5.52
CA PRO A 115 -11.17 -18.78 -4.10
C PRO A 115 -9.92 -18.04 -3.57
N VAL A 116 -10.15 -17.14 -2.61
CA VAL A 116 -9.09 -16.40 -1.92
C VAL A 116 -9.23 -16.55 -0.41
N THR A 117 -8.08 -16.54 0.26
CA THR A 117 -7.98 -16.38 1.71
C THR A 117 -6.75 -15.53 2.01
N GLY A 118 -6.52 -15.18 3.27
CA GLY A 118 -5.37 -14.38 3.69
C GLY A 118 -5.80 -13.26 4.62
N GLN A 119 -5.22 -12.07 4.46
CA GLN A 119 -5.45 -10.98 5.39
C GLN A 119 -5.51 -9.62 4.72
N THR A 120 -6.54 -8.83 5.07
CA THR A 120 -6.51 -7.39 4.88
C THR A 120 -5.49 -6.80 5.85
N HIS A 121 -4.53 -6.03 5.35
CA HIS A 121 -3.50 -5.42 6.19
C HIS A 121 -4.12 -4.55 7.29
N CYS A 122 -3.59 -4.62 8.52
CA CYS A 122 -4.19 -3.92 9.66
C CYS A 122 -4.29 -2.39 9.45
N HIS A 123 -3.29 -1.75 8.85
CA HIS A 123 -3.37 -0.32 8.50
C HIS A 123 -4.42 -0.05 7.42
N GLN A 124 -4.61 -0.95 6.47
CA GLN A 124 -5.66 -0.82 5.48
C GLN A 124 -7.03 -0.93 6.14
N HIS A 125 -7.24 -1.95 6.98
CA HIS A 125 -8.49 -2.15 7.68
C HIS A 125 -8.84 -0.98 8.63
N ALA A 126 -7.88 -0.51 9.42
CA ALA A 126 -8.12 0.48 10.48
C ALA A 126 -8.04 1.94 10.01
N VAL A 127 -7.25 2.25 8.98
CA VAL A 127 -6.92 3.63 8.59
C VAL A 127 -7.43 4.00 7.21
N LEU A 128 -7.14 3.16 6.19
CA LEU A 128 -7.41 3.49 4.80
C LEU A 128 -8.82 3.10 4.35
N GLY A 129 -9.36 2.02 4.93
CA GLY A 129 -10.55 1.32 4.42
C GLY A 129 -10.19 0.36 3.27
N ASP A 130 -10.94 -0.73 3.15
CA ASP A 130 -10.71 -1.81 2.17
C ASP A 130 -11.85 -1.96 1.16
N ALA A 131 -12.81 -1.04 1.14
CA ALA A 131 -13.96 -1.12 0.26
C ALA A 131 -13.60 -1.14 -1.24
N PRO A 132 -12.65 -0.31 -1.75
CA PRO A 132 -12.19 -0.39 -3.13
C PRO A 132 -11.59 -1.77 -3.47
N ASP A 133 -10.77 -2.32 -2.58
CA ASP A 133 -10.15 -3.63 -2.77
C ASP A 133 -11.15 -4.76 -2.80
N ARG A 134 -12.19 -4.71 -1.94
CA ARG A 134 -13.29 -5.69 -1.97
C ARG A 134 -14.06 -5.64 -3.29
N ARG A 135 -14.38 -4.44 -3.79
CA ARG A 135 -15.06 -4.28 -5.08
C ARG A 135 -14.22 -4.82 -6.22
N LEU A 136 -12.92 -4.51 -6.22
CA LEU A 136 -11.99 -4.97 -7.24
C LEU A 136 -11.85 -6.50 -7.24
N ARG A 137 -11.71 -7.12 -6.07
CA ARG A 137 -11.70 -8.59 -5.93
C ARG A 137 -12.99 -9.21 -6.44
N ALA A 138 -14.13 -8.67 -6.05
CA ALA A 138 -15.43 -9.17 -6.50
C ALA A 138 -15.59 -9.08 -8.02
N ALA A 139 -15.16 -7.96 -8.63
CA ALA A 139 -15.19 -7.76 -10.07
C ALA A 139 -14.27 -8.74 -10.83
N ALA A 140 -13.17 -9.17 -10.21
CA ALA A 140 -12.25 -10.18 -10.76
C ALA A 140 -12.70 -11.64 -10.51
N GLY A 141 -13.87 -11.86 -9.90
CA GLY A 141 -14.34 -13.21 -9.57
C GLY A 141 -13.60 -13.89 -8.41
N LEU A 142 -12.86 -13.11 -7.63
CA LEU A 142 -12.15 -13.62 -6.45
C LEU A 142 -13.12 -13.78 -5.29
N THR A 143 -13.41 -15.02 -4.90
CA THR A 143 -14.42 -15.36 -3.88
C THR A 143 -13.75 -15.74 -2.56
N GLY A 144 -14.34 -15.30 -1.45
CA GLY A 144 -13.86 -15.58 -0.10
C GLY A 144 -13.60 -14.31 0.71
N ALA A 145 -13.37 -14.50 1.99
CA ALA A 145 -13.10 -13.42 2.93
C ALA A 145 -11.63 -13.38 3.34
N LEU A 146 -11.10 -12.18 3.50
CA LEU A 146 -9.80 -11.98 4.14
C LEU A 146 -9.99 -11.66 5.62
N GLY A 147 -9.13 -12.20 6.47
CA GLY A 147 -9.12 -11.89 7.90
C GLY A 147 -8.81 -10.42 8.16
N GLY A 148 -9.39 -9.87 9.22
CA GLY A 148 -9.16 -8.49 9.66
C GLY A 148 -8.21 -8.34 10.86
N GLY A 149 -7.58 -9.44 11.29
CA GLY A 149 -6.67 -9.47 12.44
C GLY A 149 -5.28 -8.86 12.15
N CYS A 150 -4.33 -9.17 12.99
CA CYS A 150 -2.93 -8.76 12.81
C CYS A 150 -2.07 -9.98 12.43
N CYS A 151 -1.15 -9.80 11.47
CA CYS A 151 -0.16 -10.85 11.18
C CYS A 151 0.89 -11.02 12.29
N GLY A 152 0.95 -10.11 13.24
CA GLY A 152 1.85 -10.13 14.37
C GLY A 152 3.24 -9.56 14.12
N LEU A 153 3.66 -9.39 12.88
CA LEU A 153 5.02 -8.92 12.59
C LEU A 153 5.20 -7.42 12.84
N ALA A 154 4.19 -6.59 12.45
CA ALA A 154 4.14 -5.14 12.70
C ALA A 154 5.49 -4.44 12.44
N GLY A 155 5.97 -4.49 11.21
CA GLY A 155 7.30 -4.00 10.85
C GLY A 155 8.40 -4.90 11.41
N ASN A 156 9.18 -4.41 12.37
CA ASN A 156 10.25 -5.17 13.04
C ASN A 156 9.84 -5.78 14.37
N PHE A 157 8.65 -5.47 14.90
CA PHE A 157 8.22 -5.90 16.23
C PHE A 157 8.41 -7.39 16.48
N GLY A 158 7.94 -8.25 15.57
CA GLY A 158 8.06 -9.70 15.71
C GLY A 158 9.49 -10.24 15.66
N PHE A 159 10.45 -9.45 15.18
CA PHE A 159 11.88 -9.80 15.16
C PHE A 159 12.66 -9.30 16.36
N GLU A 160 12.04 -8.48 17.20
CA GLU A 160 12.69 -7.98 18.40
C GLU A 160 12.76 -9.05 19.49
N LYS A 161 13.82 -8.99 20.27
CA LYS A 161 14.02 -9.96 21.36
C LYS A 161 12.84 -9.95 22.34
N GLY A 162 12.23 -11.11 22.55
CA GLY A 162 11.10 -11.29 23.46
C GLY A 162 9.72 -11.05 22.84
N HIS A 163 9.63 -10.64 21.57
CA HIS A 163 8.35 -10.40 20.90
C HIS A 163 7.88 -11.53 19.97
N TYR A 164 8.76 -12.48 19.68
CA TYR A 164 8.47 -13.56 18.73
C TYR A 164 7.20 -14.36 19.07
N GLU A 165 7.06 -14.78 20.33
CA GLU A 165 5.91 -15.56 20.78
C GLU A 165 4.59 -14.77 20.66
N VAL A 166 4.62 -13.48 20.97
CA VAL A 166 3.47 -12.59 20.82
C VAL A 166 3.14 -12.43 19.33
N SER A 167 4.14 -12.26 18.49
CA SER A 167 3.98 -12.17 17.04
C SER A 167 3.32 -13.43 16.47
N VAL A 168 3.80 -14.60 16.87
CA VAL A 168 3.21 -15.89 16.46
C VAL A 168 1.77 -16.02 16.95
N ALA A 169 1.50 -15.68 18.23
CA ALA A 169 0.16 -15.74 18.79
C ALA A 169 -0.84 -14.85 18.03
N CYS A 170 -0.42 -13.64 17.63
CA CYS A 170 -1.25 -12.77 16.78
C CYS A 170 -1.55 -13.39 15.41
N ALA A 171 -0.55 -14.03 14.79
CA ALA A 171 -0.74 -14.69 13.50
C ALA A 171 -1.66 -15.92 13.60
N GLU A 172 -1.61 -16.63 14.72
CA GLU A 172 -2.44 -17.81 15.03
C GLU A 172 -3.90 -17.46 15.31
N ASP A 173 -4.24 -16.21 15.60
CA ASP A 173 -5.63 -15.81 15.85
C ASP A 173 -6.53 -16.00 14.62
N GLN A 174 -6.09 -15.53 13.45
CA GLN A 174 -6.88 -15.60 12.22
C GLN A 174 -6.08 -16.04 10.99
N LEU A 175 -4.90 -15.47 10.75
CA LEU A 175 -4.17 -15.62 9.50
C LEU A 175 -3.74 -17.06 9.25
N LEU A 176 -3.01 -17.66 10.18
CA LEU A 176 -2.43 -18.99 9.99
C LEU A 176 -3.50 -20.09 9.92
N PRO A 177 -4.55 -20.11 10.78
CA PRO A 177 -5.65 -21.06 10.64
C PRO A 177 -6.35 -20.96 9.28
N ALA A 178 -6.64 -19.75 8.80
CA ALA A 178 -7.26 -19.55 7.50
C ALA A 178 -6.41 -20.11 6.35
N VAL A 179 -5.10 -19.89 6.39
CA VAL A 179 -4.16 -20.37 5.36
C VAL A 179 -3.97 -21.90 5.42
N ARG A 180 -3.92 -22.49 6.61
CA ARG A 180 -3.82 -23.97 6.77
C ARG A 180 -5.05 -24.69 6.25
N ASN A 181 -6.22 -24.08 6.38
CA ASN A 181 -7.48 -24.65 5.91
C ASN A 181 -7.74 -24.40 4.40
N ALA A 182 -6.87 -23.62 3.75
CA ALA A 182 -6.99 -23.30 2.33
C ALA A 182 -6.67 -24.52 1.46
N THR A 183 -7.47 -24.72 0.42
CA THR A 183 -7.23 -25.71 -0.61
C THR A 183 -6.06 -25.34 -1.52
N ALA A 184 -5.57 -26.27 -2.33
CA ALA A 184 -4.40 -26.03 -3.18
C ALA A 184 -4.64 -24.96 -4.26
N ASP A 185 -5.87 -24.79 -4.70
CA ASP A 185 -6.30 -23.82 -5.72
C ASP A 185 -6.63 -22.43 -5.12
N THR A 186 -6.67 -22.32 -3.79
CA THR A 186 -6.95 -21.06 -3.11
C THR A 186 -5.74 -20.10 -3.19
N LEU A 187 -5.95 -18.88 -3.69
CA LEU A 187 -4.96 -17.81 -3.67
C LEU A 187 -4.83 -17.23 -2.26
N ILE A 188 -3.59 -17.05 -1.80
CA ILE A 188 -3.31 -16.40 -0.52
C ILE A 188 -3.02 -14.92 -0.77
N LEU A 189 -3.96 -14.05 -0.40
CA LEU A 189 -3.82 -12.60 -0.57
C LEU A 189 -3.29 -11.93 0.70
N ALA A 190 -2.26 -11.13 0.54
CA ALA A 190 -1.67 -10.30 1.58
C ALA A 190 -0.90 -9.13 0.95
N ASP A 191 -1.49 -7.95 0.91
CA ASP A 191 -0.86 -6.78 0.27
C ASP A 191 0.32 -6.24 1.08
N GLY A 192 0.30 -6.39 2.41
CA GLY A 192 1.38 -5.92 3.27
C GLY A 192 2.62 -6.81 3.26
N TYR A 193 3.79 -6.19 3.17
CA TYR A 193 5.08 -6.88 3.24
C TYR A 193 5.23 -7.71 4.51
N SER A 194 4.86 -7.15 5.67
CA SER A 194 4.89 -7.86 6.95
C SER A 194 4.02 -9.13 6.93
N CYS A 195 2.82 -9.04 6.35
CA CYS A 195 1.92 -10.20 6.25
C CYS A 195 2.52 -11.29 5.37
N ARG A 196 3.10 -10.93 4.21
CA ARG A 196 3.77 -11.89 3.31
C ARG A 196 4.97 -12.55 3.97
N THR A 197 5.80 -11.78 4.67
CA THR A 197 6.95 -12.31 5.42
C THR A 197 6.50 -13.31 6.49
N GLN A 198 5.45 -12.99 7.23
CA GLN A 198 4.92 -13.86 8.29
C GLN A 198 4.36 -15.17 7.72
N LEU A 199 3.64 -15.09 6.59
CA LEU A 199 3.13 -16.26 5.87
C LEU A 199 4.26 -17.19 5.40
N GLU A 200 5.31 -16.60 4.82
CA GLU A 200 6.46 -17.36 4.36
C GLU A 200 7.18 -18.07 5.52
N GLN A 201 7.41 -17.35 6.62
CA GLN A 201 8.15 -17.88 7.76
C GLN A 201 7.37 -18.90 8.59
N LEU A 202 6.07 -18.67 8.83
CA LEU A 202 5.28 -19.49 9.73
C LEU A 202 4.42 -20.55 9.04
N ALA A 203 4.08 -20.35 7.77
CA ALA A 203 3.24 -21.27 7.00
C ALA A 203 3.94 -21.89 5.78
N GLY A 204 5.13 -21.43 5.41
CA GLY A 204 5.80 -21.84 4.17
C GLY A 204 4.97 -21.53 2.91
N ARG A 205 4.08 -20.54 2.98
CA ARG A 205 3.15 -20.16 1.90
C ARG A 205 3.46 -18.76 1.40
N ARG A 206 3.51 -18.60 0.08
CA ARG A 206 3.65 -17.29 -0.55
C ARG A 206 2.32 -16.53 -0.49
N GLY A 207 2.32 -15.33 0.11
CA GLY A 207 1.24 -14.37 -0.03
C GLY A 207 1.44 -13.53 -1.29
N LEU A 208 0.35 -13.24 -2.01
CA LEU A 208 0.35 -12.43 -3.22
C LEU A 208 -0.29 -11.07 -2.94
N HIS A 209 0.23 -10.03 -3.55
CA HIS A 209 -0.44 -8.74 -3.60
C HIS A 209 -1.58 -8.80 -4.63
N LEU A 210 -2.70 -8.09 -4.39
CA LEU A 210 -3.82 -8.07 -5.33
C LEU A 210 -3.39 -7.62 -6.75
N ALA A 211 -2.45 -6.68 -6.84
CA ALA A 211 -1.90 -6.23 -8.11
C ALA A 211 -1.14 -7.34 -8.87
N GLU A 212 -0.43 -8.24 -8.16
CA GLU A 212 0.26 -9.39 -8.79
C GLU A 212 -0.77 -10.36 -9.40
N VAL A 213 -1.82 -10.68 -8.63
CA VAL A 213 -2.89 -11.59 -9.08
C VAL A 213 -3.60 -11.04 -10.31
N LEU A 214 -3.91 -9.75 -10.34
CA LEU A 214 -4.56 -9.13 -11.50
C LEU A 214 -3.62 -9.03 -12.71
N ALA A 215 -2.32 -8.78 -12.51
CA ALA A 215 -1.35 -8.74 -13.59
C ALA A 215 -1.19 -10.11 -14.26
N GLU A 216 -1.09 -11.19 -13.46
CA GLU A 216 -1.05 -12.56 -13.98
C GLU A 216 -2.32 -12.88 -14.80
N GLY A 217 -3.51 -12.51 -14.32
CA GLY A 217 -4.76 -12.70 -15.06
C GLY A 217 -4.86 -11.88 -16.36
N VAL A 218 -4.24 -10.70 -16.42
CA VAL A 218 -4.14 -9.91 -17.68
C VAL A 218 -3.23 -10.61 -18.69
N ASP A 219 -2.11 -11.17 -18.26
CA ASP A 219 -1.17 -11.86 -19.12
C ASP A 219 -1.77 -13.16 -19.67
N GLU A 220 -2.46 -13.93 -18.85
CA GLU A 220 -3.18 -15.14 -19.26
C GLU A 220 -4.30 -14.85 -20.30
N ALA A 221 -5.01 -13.72 -20.15
CA ALA A 221 -6.07 -13.33 -21.09
C ALA A 221 -5.54 -12.85 -22.46
N ARG A 222 -4.23 -12.55 -22.58
CA ARG A 222 -3.57 -12.10 -23.80
C ARG A 222 -2.85 -13.19 -24.59
N GLY A 223 -2.59 -14.34 -23.95
CA GLY A 223 -1.91 -15.50 -24.54
C GLY A 223 -2.87 -16.47 -25.15
#